data_2ee2d03d9caf67ec25f841fa04729fce
#
_entry.id   2ee2d03d9caf67ec25f841fa04729fce
#
_cell.length_a   1.000
_cell.length_b   1.000
_cell.length_c   1.000
_cell.angle_alpha   90.00
_cell.angle_beta   90.00
_cell.angle_gamma   90.00
#
_symmetry.space_group_name_H-M   'P 1'
#
loop_
_entity.id
_entity.type
_entity.pdbx_description
1 polymer ?
#
loop_
_entity_poly.entity_id
_entity_poly.type
_entity_poly.pdbx_seq_one_letter_code
_entity_poly.pdbx_strand_id
1 'polypeptide(L)'
;MRRGYFSKNPIAFVFMVVSVCCLLIVVISILKVPDVSPGRKPLQHSATGILKVSNNWNQVGTFGEMMIQMLPDDLAFTVFVPSETAFRRDLRLAAEKGNNTYAVISRVLGFSAVPRTIDSDMMVSGQELSYDSLSGFTLFISKVAEGVLAVNRVRSEKVDIRKGKIVMHIMDGVIMDAEFEQSVQPDYNGEE
;
A
#
# COMPACT_ATOMS: atom_id res chain seq x y z
N MET A 1 -11.30 -58.27 21.77
CA MET A 1 -10.11 -57.40 21.82
C MET A 1 -9.44 -57.41 20.44
N ARG A 2 -9.66 -56.40 19.60
CA ARG A 2 -8.97 -56.26 18.29
C ARG A 2 -7.83 -55.26 18.46
N ARG A 3 -6.60 -55.74 18.48
CA ARG A 3 -5.39 -54.92 18.51
C ARG A 3 -5.14 -54.39 17.08
N GLY A 4 -5.09 -53.06 16.96
CA GLY A 4 -4.80 -52.37 15.69
C GLY A 4 -3.38 -52.67 15.21
N TYR A 5 -3.29 -53.06 13.95
CA TYR A 5 -2.05 -53.19 13.20
C TYR A 5 -1.54 -51.83 12.83
N PHE A 6 -0.73 -51.19 13.68
CA PHE A 6 0.02 -50.01 13.29
C PHE A 6 1.26 -50.44 12.50
N SER A 7 1.28 -50.04 11.25
CA SER A 7 2.34 -50.28 10.27
C SER A 7 3.73 -50.00 10.82
N LYS A 8 4.62 -51.01 10.74
CA LYS A 8 6.02 -50.92 11.18
C LYS A 8 6.93 -50.15 10.22
N ASN A 9 6.42 -49.50 9.18
CA ASN A 9 7.21 -48.78 8.20
C ASN A 9 7.05 -47.24 8.41
N PRO A 10 8.02 -46.58 9.07
CA PRO A 10 7.96 -45.13 9.33
C PRO A 10 7.91 -44.33 8.02
N ILE A 11 8.48 -44.86 6.95
CA ILE A 11 8.44 -44.24 5.62
C ILE A 11 7.02 -44.19 5.06
N ALA A 12 6.25 -45.29 5.17
CA ALA A 12 4.84 -45.33 4.71
C ALA A 12 3.94 -44.35 5.50
N PHE A 13 4.22 -44.19 6.79
CA PHE A 13 3.51 -43.22 7.63
C PHE A 13 3.79 -41.78 7.20
N VAL A 14 5.05 -41.44 6.90
CA VAL A 14 5.43 -40.10 6.42
C VAL A 14 4.76 -39.80 5.08
N PHE A 15 4.76 -40.73 4.13
CA PHE A 15 4.07 -40.54 2.84
C PHE A 15 2.55 -40.35 3.01
N MET A 16 1.92 -41.10 3.93
CA MET A 16 0.50 -40.93 4.22
C MET A 16 0.21 -39.51 4.78
N VAL A 17 1.00 -39.03 5.73
CA VAL A 17 0.83 -37.69 6.32
C VAL A 17 1.03 -36.61 5.27
N VAL A 18 2.07 -36.69 4.45
CA VAL A 18 2.33 -35.73 3.36
C VAL A 18 1.18 -35.71 2.35
N SER A 19 0.68 -36.88 1.96
CA SER A 19 -0.45 -36.99 1.03
C SER A 19 -1.73 -36.35 1.58
N VAL A 20 -2.04 -36.57 2.88
CA VAL A 20 -3.20 -35.94 3.54
C VAL A 20 -3.03 -34.42 3.63
N CYS A 21 -1.83 -33.92 3.96
CA CYS A 21 -1.56 -32.49 3.99
C CYS A 21 -1.72 -31.83 2.62
N CYS A 22 -1.21 -32.47 1.55
CA CYS A 22 -1.39 -31.97 0.18
C CYS A 22 -2.87 -31.93 -0.24
N LEU A 23 -3.65 -32.97 0.11
CA LEU A 23 -5.09 -32.98 -0.16
C LEU A 23 -5.82 -31.87 0.59
N LEU A 24 -5.48 -31.63 1.84
CA LEU A 24 -6.08 -30.52 2.63
C LEU A 24 -5.77 -29.15 2.02
N ILE A 25 -4.55 -28.92 1.54
CA ILE A 25 -4.17 -27.67 0.87
C ILE A 25 -4.97 -27.48 -0.41
N VAL A 26 -5.14 -28.52 -1.22
CA VAL A 26 -5.94 -28.47 -2.46
C VAL A 26 -7.41 -28.19 -2.15
N VAL A 27 -8.00 -28.85 -1.15
CA VAL A 27 -9.39 -28.62 -0.74
C VAL A 27 -9.60 -27.18 -0.25
N ILE A 28 -8.68 -26.66 0.58
CA ILE A 28 -8.74 -25.28 1.06
C ILE A 28 -8.60 -24.28 -0.10
N SER A 29 -7.75 -24.57 -1.10
CA SER A 29 -7.58 -23.73 -2.28
C SER A 29 -8.84 -23.69 -3.14
N ILE A 30 -9.53 -24.82 -3.31
CA ILE A 30 -10.78 -24.90 -4.08
C ILE A 30 -11.92 -24.17 -3.35
N LEU A 31 -12.00 -24.28 -2.02
CA LEU A 31 -13.03 -23.62 -1.22
C LEU A 31 -12.83 -22.10 -1.10
N LYS A 32 -11.63 -21.59 -1.42
CA LYS A 32 -11.32 -20.15 -1.40
C LYS A 32 -11.41 -19.46 -2.77
N VAL A 33 -11.87 -20.14 -3.82
CA VAL A 33 -12.13 -19.46 -5.09
C VAL A 33 -13.39 -18.61 -4.92
N PRO A 34 -13.30 -17.28 -4.92
CA PRO A 34 -14.49 -16.43 -4.94
C PRO A 34 -15.18 -16.62 -6.29
N ASP A 35 -16.48 -16.90 -6.28
CA ASP A 35 -17.34 -16.97 -7.45
C ASP A 35 -17.21 -15.68 -8.27
N VAL A 36 -16.54 -15.79 -9.41
CA VAL A 36 -16.61 -14.79 -10.46
C VAL A 36 -17.95 -14.96 -11.17
N SER A 37 -18.94 -14.22 -10.72
CA SER A 37 -20.22 -14.11 -11.43
C SER A 37 -20.05 -13.26 -12.67
N PRO A 38 -20.34 -13.77 -13.89
CA PRO A 38 -20.36 -12.96 -15.09
C PRO A 38 -21.70 -12.22 -15.21
N GLY A 39 -21.64 -10.89 -15.26
CA GLY A 39 -22.60 -10.07 -15.98
C GLY A 39 -23.90 -9.72 -15.26
N ARG A 40 -23.98 -8.52 -14.69
CA ARG A 40 -25.24 -7.77 -14.64
C ARG A 40 -25.08 -6.42 -15.32
N LYS A 41 -25.93 -6.22 -16.34
CA LYS A 41 -26.17 -4.97 -17.04
C LYS A 41 -26.63 -3.86 -16.09
N PRO A 42 -26.34 -2.59 -16.38
CA PRO A 42 -26.70 -1.48 -15.51
C PRO A 42 -28.23 -1.23 -15.58
N LEU A 43 -28.89 -1.33 -14.45
CA LEU A 43 -30.23 -0.79 -14.27
C LEU A 43 -30.10 0.66 -13.76
N GLN A 44 -30.45 1.58 -14.66
CA GLN A 44 -30.78 2.95 -14.29
C GLN A 44 -31.95 2.93 -13.30
N HIS A 45 -31.71 3.47 -12.11
CA HIS A 45 -32.79 4.01 -11.28
C HIS A 45 -32.40 5.39 -10.76
N SER A 46 -33.30 6.28 -11.07
CA SER A 46 -33.32 7.71 -10.83
C SER A 46 -33.38 8.07 -9.35
N ALA A 47 -32.61 9.11 -9.03
CA ALA A 47 -32.89 10.25 -8.13
C ALA A 47 -33.30 10.01 -6.67
N THR A 48 -32.51 10.50 -5.79
CA THR A 48 -32.71 11.61 -4.83
C THR A 48 -31.92 11.31 -3.53
N GLY A 49 -30.96 12.15 -3.26
CA GLY A 49 -30.16 12.10 -2.03
C GLY A 49 -28.67 12.22 -2.33
N ILE A 50 -28.26 13.33 -2.95
CA ILE A 50 -26.85 13.61 -3.22
C ILE A 50 -26.19 14.02 -1.90
N LEU A 51 -25.71 13.05 -1.15
CA LEU A 51 -24.50 13.26 -0.40
C LEU A 51 -23.39 13.30 -1.47
N LYS A 52 -22.96 14.51 -1.80
CA LYS A 52 -21.76 14.77 -2.56
C LYS A 52 -20.59 14.20 -1.74
N VAL A 53 -20.32 12.89 -1.86
CA VAL A 53 -18.99 12.36 -1.59
C VAL A 53 -18.12 13.01 -2.65
N SER A 54 -17.49 14.10 -2.29
CA SER A 54 -16.47 14.75 -3.09
C SER A 54 -15.40 13.69 -3.31
N ASN A 55 -15.33 13.17 -4.54
CA ASN A 55 -14.23 12.28 -4.94
C ASN A 55 -12.95 13.11 -5.00
N ASN A 56 -12.45 13.47 -3.81
CA ASN A 56 -11.28 14.34 -3.62
C ASN A 56 -9.95 13.64 -3.95
N TRP A 57 -10.01 12.33 -4.29
CA TRP A 57 -8.82 11.54 -4.60
C TRP A 57 -8.15 11.95 -5.92
N ASN A 58 -8.85 12.64 -6.85
CA ASN A 58 -8.25 13.22 -8.06
C ASN A 58 -7.17 14.29 -7.77
N GLN A 59 -6.98 14.63 -6.49
CA GLN A 59 -5.98 15.61 -6.06
C GLN A 59 -4.59 15.02 -5.82
N VAL A 60 -4.44 13.69 -5.92
CA VAL A 60 -3.15 13.00 -5.69
C VAL A 60 -2.16 13.15 -6.86
N GLY A 61 -2.62 13.63 -8.03
CA GLY A 61 -1.80 13.76 -9.22
C GLY A 61 -1.55 12.42 -9.94
N THR A 62 -0.92 12.47 -11.10
CA THR A 62 -0.72 11.30 -11.98
C THR A 62 0.14 10.22 -11.32
N PHE A 63 1.24 10.58 -10.70
CA PHE A 63 2.14 9.61 -10.05
C PHE A 63 1.48 9.03 -8.80
N GLY A 64 0.76 9.85 -8.03
CA GLY A 64 0.00 9.38 -6.87
C GLY A 64 -1.12 8.41 -7.27
N GLU A 65 -1.83 8.66 -8.36
CA GLU A 65 -2.82 7.72 -8.90
C GLU A 65 -2.19 6.38 -9.29
N MET A 66 -1.03 6.39 -9.97
CA MET A 66 -0.29 5.17 -10.30
C MET A 66 0.09 4.39 -9.04
N MET A 67 0.53 5.09 -7.99
CA MET A 67 0.90 4.52 -6.70
C MET A 67 -0.29 3.82 -6.03
N ILE A 68 -1.44 4.47 -5.99
CA ILE A 68 -2.65 3.92 -5.35
C ILE A 68 -3.25 2.76 -6.16
N GLN A 69 -3.11 2.75 -7.48
CA GLN A 69 -3.56 1.64 -8.34
C GLN A 69 -2.79 0.33 -8.11
N MET A 70 -1.61 0.37 -7.48
CA MET A 70 -0.84 -0.82 -7.12
C MET A 70 -1.40 -1.52 -5.87
N LEU A 71 -2.27 -0.87 -5.10
CA LEU A 71 -2.83 -1.41 -3.87
C LEU A 71 -4.20 -2.05 -4.11
N PRO A 72 -4.53 -3.13 -3.39
CA PRO A 72 -5.86 -3.72 -3.43
C PRO A 72 -6.89 -2.78 -2.75
N ASP A 73 -8.02 -2.55 -3.42
CA ASP A 73 -9.06 -1.62 -2.97
C ASP A 73 -9.85 -2.12 -1.73
N ASP A 74 -9.79 -3.41 -1.45
CA ASP A 74 -10.53 -4.08 -0.37
C ASP A 74 -9.77 -4.15 0.96
N LEU A 75 -8.50 -3.75 0.98
CA LEU A 75 -7.66 -3.72 2.18
C LEU A 75 -7.45 -2.31 2.70
N ALA A 76 -7.30 -2.20 4.03
CA ALA A 76 -7.03 -0.93 4.67
C ALA A 76 -5.55 -0.59 4.58
N PHE A 77 -5.26 0.57 3.96
CA PHE A 77 -3.92 1.15 3.91
C PHE A 77 -3.97 2.62 4.26
N THR A 78 -2.88 3.13 4.80
CA THR A 78 -2.57 4.56 4.78
C THR A 78 -1.36 4.78 3.90
N VAL A 79 -1.45 5.72 2.97
CA VAL A 79 -0.38 6.04 2.04
C VAL A 79 0.00 7.51 2.17
N PHE A 80 1.26 7.77 2.46
CA PHE A 80 1.84 9.10 2.47
C PHE A 80 2.33 9.40 1.05
N VAL A 81 1.43 9.95 0.23
CA VAL A 81 1.63 10.14 -1.22
C VAL A 81 2.40 11.42 -1.46
N PRO A 82 3.61 11.41 -2.05
CA PRO A 82 4.28 12.63 -2.47
C PRO A 82 3.40 13.43 -3.43
N SER A 83 3.36 14.75 -3.30
CA SER A 83 2.68 15.61 -4.26
C SER A 83 3.32 15.48 -5.65
N GLU A 84 2.57 15.82 -6.70
CA GLU A 84 3.12 15.81 -8.08
C GLU A 84 4.38 16.66 -8.19
N THR A 85 4.44 17.77 -7.45
CA THR A 85 5.62 18.64 -7.36
C THR A 85 6.79 17.93 -6.68
N ALA A 86 6.54 17.23 -5.58
CA ALA A 86 7.55 16.46 -4.86
C ALA A 86 8.14 15.34 -5.72
N PHE A 87 7.30 14.59 -6.45
CA PHE A 87 7.78 13.56 -7.38
C PHE A 87 8.71 14.13 -8.45
N ARG A 88 8.38 15.28 -9.00
CA ARG A 88 9.21 15.95 -10.04
C ARG A 88 10.50 16.53 -9.47
N ARG A 89 10.41 17.16 -8.31
CA ARG A 89 11.54 17.83 -7.66
C ARG A 89 12.55 16.83 -7.12
N ASP A 90 12.08 15.83 -6.35
CA ASP A 90 12.94 14.95 -5.58
C ASP A 90 13.40 13.72 -6.37
N LEU A 91 12.56 13.21 -7.28
CA LEU A 91 12.84 12.01 -8.07
C LEU A 91 13.03 12.31 -9.57
N ARG A 92 12.90 13.57 -9.99
CA ARG A 92 13.04 14.02 -11.38
C ARG A 92 12.16 13.24 -12.37
N LEU A 93 11.02 12.74 -11.92
CA LEU A 93 10.09 12.05 -12.77
C LEU A 93 9.50 13.03 -13.78
N ALA A 94 9.70 12.75 -15.08
CA ALA A 94 9.06 13.48 -16.17
C ALA A 94 7.64 12.93 -16.40
N ALA A 95 6.76 13.76 -16.97
CA ALA A 95 5.41 13.34 -17.35
C ALA A 95 5.41 12.23 -18.43
N GLU A 96 6.49 12.13 -19.21
CA GLU A 96 6.70 11.04 -20.15
C GLU A 96 7.12 9.79 -19.36
N LYS A 97 6.34 8.72 -19.51
CA LYS A 97 6.56 7.43 -18.84
C LYS A 97 7.85 6.80 -19.36
N GLY A 98 8.98 7.09 -18.72
CA GLY A 98 10.19 6.31 -18.89
C GLY A 98 10.02 4.89 -18.34
N ASN A 99 10.79 3.93 -18.87
CA ASN A 99 10.72 2.52 -18.45
C ASN A 99 10.94 2.32 -16.94
N ASN A 100 11.57 3.26 -16.25
CA ASN A 100 11.89 3.19 -14.83
C ASN A 100 10.84 3.85 -13.92
N THR A 101 9.89 4.64 -14.44
CA THR A 101 8.92 5.39 -13.65
C THR A 101 8.11 4.47 -12.72
N TYR A 102 7.64 3.35 -13.25
CA TYR A 102 6.85 2.39 -12.48
C TYR A 102 7.67 1.75 -11.34
N ALA A 103 8.91 1.39 -11.59
CA ALA A 103 9.79 0.81 -10.59
C ALA A 103 10.10 1.80 -9.46
N VAL A 104 10.37 3.07 -9.80
CA VAL A 104 10.59 4.14 -8.82
C VAL A 104 9.34 4.36 -7.97
N ILE A 105 8.16 4.49 -8.59
CA ILE A 105 6.89 4.69 -7.87
C ILE A 105 6.58 3.49 -6.94
N SER A 106 6.81 2.26 -7.42
CA SER A 106 6.63 1.05 -6.60
C SER A 106 7.54 1.04 -5.38
N ARG A 107 8.78 1.50 -5.50
CA ARG A 107 9.72 1.60 -4.38
C ARG A 107 9.27 2.68 -3.38
N VAL A 108 8.85 3.85 -3.86
CA VAL A 108 8.28 4.90 -3.01
C VAL A 108 7.05 4.41 -2.26
N LEU A 109 6.16 3.66 -2.93
CA LEU A 109 5.02 3.04 -2.27
C LEU A 109 5.45 2.12 -1.12
N GLY A 110 6.48 1.31 -1.34
CA GLY A 110 7.05 0.44 -0.31
C GLY A 110 7.47 1.20 0.94
N PHE A 111 8.10 2.37 0.80
CA PHE A 111 8.55 3.20 1.92
C PHE A 111 7.41 3.96 2.60
N SER A 112 6.36 4.34 1.88
CA SER A 112 5.37 5.32 2.33
C SER A 112 3.97 4.76 2.59
N ALA A 113 3.75 3.46 2.42
CA ALA A 113 2.47 2.81 2.71
C ALA A 113 2.53 1.95 3.98
N VAL A 114 1.50 2.07 4.82
CA VAL A 114 1.31 1.30 6.06
C VAL A 114 0.04 0.45 5.94
N PRO A 115 0.08 -0.86 6.29
CA PRO A 115 -1.08 -1.75 6.14
C PRO A 115 -2.10 -1.59 7.28
N ARG A 116 -2.55 -0.34 7.50
CA ARG A 116 -3.60 0.04 8.45
C ARG A 116 -4.17 1.42 8.13
N THR A 117 -5.30 1.73 8.75
CA THR A 117 -5.89 3.07 8.70
C THR A 117 -5.25 3.97 9.76
N ILE A 118 -4.74 5.13 9.35
CA ILE A 118 -4.21 6.19 10.21
C ILE A 118 -4.86 7.49 9.73
N ASP A 119 -5.76 8.04 10.53
CA ASP A 119 -6.37 9.34 10.29
C ASP A 119 -5.64 10.43 11.08
N SER A 120 -5.65 11.64 10.58
CA SER A 120 -4.98 12.77 11.24
C SER A 120 -5.54 13.06 12.63
N ASP A 121 -6.81 12.73 12.86
CA ASP A 121 -7.49 12.88 14.15
C ASP A 121 -7.01 11.88 15.21
N MET A 122 -6.44 10.74 14.79
CA MET A 122 -5.85 9.75 15.70
C MET A 122 -4.55 10.25 16.33
N MET A 123 -3.95 11.29 15.77
CA MET A 123 -2.67 11.83 16.20
C MET A 123 -2.87 12.95 17.21
N VAL A 124 -2.21 12.81 18.37
CA VAL A 124 -2.18 13.84 19.41
C VAL A 124 -0.99 14.77 19.18
N SER A 125 -1.23 16.08 19.25
CA SER A 125 -0.15 17.06 19.10
C SER A 125 0.95 16.85 20.14
N GLY A 126 2.20 16.86 19.71
CA GLY A 126 3.37 16.64 20.57
C GLY A 126 3.68 15.16 20.83
N GLN A 127 2.91 14.22 20.27
CA GLN A 127 3.20 12.79 20.33
C GLN A 127 3.71 12.32 18.96
N GLU A 128 4.74 11.48 18.96
CA GLU A 128 5.23 10.78 17.78
C GLU A 128 4.89 9.30 17.89
N LEU A 129 4.33 8.73 16.83
CA LEU A 129 4.03 7.32 16.69
C LEU A 129 4.90 6.72 15.59
N SER A 130 5.33 5.47 15.76
CA SER A 130 6.10 4.75 14.76
C SER A 130 5.31 3.59 14.18
N TYR A 131 5.44 3.41 12.86
CA TYR A 131 4.83 2.31 12.12
C TYR A 131 5.80 1.79 11.07
N ASP A 132 5.76 0.48 10.82
CA ASP A 132 6.53 -0.10 9.73
C ASP A 132 5.75 0.00 8.42
N SER A 133 6.43 0.48 7.39
CA SER A 133 5.92 0.51 6.03
C SER A 133 5.91 -0.87 5.38
N LEU A 134 5.38 -0.98 4.16
CA LEU A 134 5.37 -2.24 3.40
C LEU A 134 6.77 -2.78 3.11
N SER A 135 7.79 -1.92 3.03
CA SER A 135 9.20 -2.33 2.88
C SER A 135 9.90 -2.63 4.21
N GLY A 136 9.23 -2.49 5.35
CA GLY A 136 9.84 -2.59 6.68
C GLY A 136 10.59 -1.33 7.11
N PHE A 137 10.49 -0.24 6.35
CA PHE A 137 11.05 1.06 6.73
C PHE A 137 10.19 1.71 7.81
N THR A 138 10.79 2.16 8.90
CA THR A 138 10.06 2.75 10.02
C THR A 138 9.67 4.20 9.72
N LEU A 139 8.38 4.49 9.81
CA LEU A 139 7.79 5.81 9.66
C LEU A 139 7.49 6.40 11.03
N PHE A 140 8.09 7.54 11.33
CA PHE A 140 7.82 8.34 12.51
C PHE A 140 6.82 9.43 12.15
N ILE A 141 5.61 9.33 12.72
CA ILE A 141 4.47 10.18 12.37
C ILE A 141 4.14 11.06 13.57
N SER A 142 4.03 12.36 13.36
CA SER A 142 3.62 13.33 14.38
C SER A 142 2.65 14.36 13.80
N LYS A 143 1.78 14.91 14.66
CA LYS A 143 0.89 16.04 14.33
C LYS A 143 1.60 17.34 14.68
N VAL A 144 1.95 18.12 13.65
CA VAL A 144 2.69 19.39 13.80
C VAL A 144 1.76 20.57 14.02
N ALA A 145 0.58 20.53 13.37
CA ALA A 145 -0.49 21.52 13.50
C ALA A 145 -1.82 20.86 13.18
N GLU A 146 -2.94 21.58 13.33
CA GLU A 146 -4.23 21.09 12.93
C GLU A 146 -4.26 20.84 11.42
N GLY A 147 -4.63 19.60 11.04
CA GLY A 147 -4.63 19.18 9.64
C GLY A 147 -3.25 19.02 8.99
N VAL A 148 -2.15 19.05 9.77
CA VAL A 148 -0.78 18.90 9.26
C VAL A 148 -0.05 17.79 10.01
N LEU A 149 0.33 16.76 9.27
CA LEU A 149 1.20 15.68 9.75
C LEU A 149 2.64 15.89 9.28
N ALA A 150 3.59 15.41 10.06
CA ALA A 150 4.96 15.20 9.63
C ALA A 150 5.31 13.71 9.71
N VAL A 151 5.92 13.19 8.66
CA VAL A 151 6.37 11.80 8.56
C VAL A 151 7.83 11.81 8.18
N ASN A 152 8.71 11.31 9.04
CA ASN A 152 10.17 11.37 8.84
C ASN A 152 10.64 12.77 8.41
N ARG A 153 10.12 13.84 9.05
CA ARG A 153 10.35 15.26 8.79
C ARG A 153 9.71 15.83 7.52
N VAL A 154 9.09 14.99 6.66
CA VAL A 154 8.33 15.49 5.51
C VAL A 154 6.93 15.89 5.97
N ARG A 155 6.48 17.09 5.61
CA ARG A 155 5.17 17.61 6.02
C ARG A 155 4.09 17.23 5.02
N SER A 156 2.86 17.09 5.52
CA SER A 156 1.70 16.92 4.65
C SER A 156 1.19 18.29 4.16
N GLU A 157 0.76 18.33 2.90
CA GLU A 157 0.01 19.43 2.29
C GLU A 157 -1.50 19.25 2.51
N LYS A 158 -1.97 18.00 2.46
CA LYS A 158 -3.36 17.62 2.66
C LYS A 158 -3.43 16.29 3.40
N VAL A 159 -4.46 16.11 4.21
CA VAL A 159 -4.66 14.90 4.99
C VAL A 159 -6.04 14.30 4.74
N ASP A 160 -6.22 13.03 5.12
CA ASP A 160 -7.49 12.32 5.20
C ASP A 160 -8.27 12.22 3.87
N ILE A 161 -7.56 12.17 2.75
CA ILE A 161 -8.16 11.88 1.45
C ILE A 161 -8.46 10.39 1.39
N ARG A 162 -9.65 10.00 0.94
CA ARG A 162 -10.08 8.59 0.95
C ARG A 162 -10.43 8.07 -0.44
N LYS A 163 -10.02 6.84 -0.70
CA LYS A 163 -10.50 6.00 -1.81
C LYS A 163 -10.79 4.60 -1.25
N GLY A 164 -12.06 4.27 -1.14
CA GLY A 164 -12.48 3.02 -0.50
C GLY A 164 -11.97 2.91 0.93
N LYS A 165 -11.17 1.89 1.22
CA LYS A 165 -10.52 1.67 2.53
C LYS A 165 -9.13 2.32 2.65
N ILE A 166 -8.63 2.93 1.58
CA ILE A 166 -7.32 3.56 1.56
C ILE A 166 -7.45 5.00 2.04
N VAL A 167 -6.64 5.39 3.01
CA VAL A 167 -6.44 6.77 3.46
C VAL A 167 -5.16 7.30 2.84
N MET A 168 -5.20 8.52 2.33
CA MET A 168 -4.07 9.18 1.70
C MET A 168 -3.78 10.52 2.36
N HIS A 169 -2.50 10.79 2.61
CA HIS A 169 -2.00 12.09 3.04
C HIS A 169 -1.02 12.57 1.97
N ILE A 170 -1.29 13.72 1.37
CA ILE A 170 -0.40 14.30 0.34
C ILE A 170 0.77 14.97 1.05
N MET A 171 2.00 14.60 0.66
CA MET A 171 3.23 15.04 1.28
C MET A 171 3.99 16.04 0.39
N ASP A 172 4.62 17.02 1.01
CA ASP A 172 5.49 18.02 0.33
C ASP A 172 6.87 17.44 -0.01
N GLY A 173 7.10 16.16 0.16
CA GLY A 173 8.37 15.52 -0.18
C GLY A 173 8.22 14.02 -0.30
N VAL A 174 9.26 13.36 -0.80
CA VAL A 174 9.32 11.91 -0.90
C VAL A 174 9.91 11.32 0.37
N ILE A 175 9.23 10.30 0.92
CA ILE A 175 9.72 9.52 2.05
C ILE A 175 10.55 8.37 1.48
N MET A 176 11.84 8.33 1.79
CA MET A 176 12.77 7.35 1.30
C MET A 176 13.92 7.12 2.28
N ASP A 177 14.63 6.02 2.14
CA ASP A 177 15.87 5.79 2.87
C ASP A 177 17.06 6.49 2.19
N ALA A 178 18.18 6.58 2.91
CA ALA A 178 19.39 7.25 2.42
C ALA A 178 20.00 6.54 1.20
N GLU A 179 19.84 5.24 1.06
CA GLU A 179 20.36 4.48 -0.07
C GLU A 179 19.59 4.81 -1.34
N PHE A 180 18.25 4.84 -1.25
CA PHE A 180 17.41 5.22 -2.37
C PHE A 180 17.59 6.68 -2.74
N GLU A 181 17.68 7.56 -1.75
CA GLU A 181 17.97 8.99 -1.96
C GLU A 181 19.24 9.19 -2.77
N GLN A 182 20.34 8.50 -2.42
CA GLN A 182 21.58 8.56 -3.18
C GLN A 182 21.43 8.00 -4.61
N SER A 183 20.65 6.94 -4.79
CA SER A 183 20.46 6.32 -6.10
C SER A 183 19.69 7.18 -7.11
N VAL A 184 18.89 8.14 -6.64
CA VAL A 184 18.11 9.05 -7.49
C VAL A 184 18.78 10.43 -7.65
N GLN A 185 19.85 10.71 -6.91
CA GLN A 185 20.68 11.89 -7.11
C GLN A 185 21.54 11.73 -8.38
N PRO A 186 21.80 12.80 -9.13
CA PRO A 186 22.72 12.73 -10.27
C PRO A 186 24.11 12.46 -9.77
N ASP A 187 24.83 11.61 -10.49
CA ASP A 187 26.28 11.54 -10.39
C ASP A 187 26.86 12.91 -10.71
N TYR A 188 27.29 13.62 -9.69
CA TYR A 188 28.04 14.87 -9.84
C TYR A 188 29.50 14.51 -10.18
N ASN A 189 29.68 13.75 -11.25
CA ASN A 189 30.99 13.64 -11.85
C ASN A 189 31.19 14.89 -12.69
N GLY A 190 31.76 15.91 -12.04
CA GLY A 190 32.17 17.15 -12.71
C GLY A 190 33.08 16.79 -13.88
N GLU A 191 32.64 17.08 -15.08
CA GLU A 191 33.54 17.37 -16.14
C GLU A 191 34.13 18.75 -15.87
N GLU A 192 35.37 18.79 -15.41
CA GLU A 192 36.26 19.92 -15.55
C GLU A 192 36.85 19.92 -16.99
#